data_86997829e6d7c63af04cddfa54e57019
#
_entry.id   86997829e6d7c63af04cddfa54e57019
#
_cell.length_a   1.000
_cell.length_b   1.000
_cell.length_c   1.000
_cell.angle_alpha   90.00
_cell.angle_beta   90.00
_cell.angle_gamma   90.00
#
_symmetry.space_group_name_H-M   'P 1'
#
loop_
_entity.id
_entity.type
_entity.pdbx_description
1 polymer ?
#
loop_
_entity_poly.entity_id
_entity_poly.type
_entity_poly.pdbx_seq_one_letter_code
_entity_poly.pdbx_strand_id
1 'polypeptide(L)'
;MANVLRFLELVNHPDGMNIGMRHISLSTCGVVPGIDALAEQQLQLTLSVSLHAPDSETRSRIMPVNRAYDVELLFDACHRYFEKTGRRISFEYAMIDGVNDNDWQADLIAKKLRGMPGHVNLIPLNDV
;
A
#
# COMPACT_ATOMS: atom_id res chain seq x y z
N MET A 1 2.04 15.37 1.63
CA MET A 1 1.38 14.75 2.80
C MET A 1 0.49 15.73 3.56
N ALA A 2 0.92 16.97 3.87
CA ALA A 2 0.10 17.94 4.65
C ALA A 2 -1.33 18.13 4.12
N ASN A 3 -1.52 18.32 2.82
CA ASN A 3 -2.85 18.47 2.22
C ASN A 3 -3.71 17.22 2.35
N VAL A 4 -3.11 16.03 2.31
CA VAL A 4 -3.83 14.75 2.51
C VAL A 4 -4.32 14.65 3.94
N LEU A 5 -3.46 14.95 4.91
CA LEU A 5 -3.84 14.93 6.33
C LEU A 5 -4.94 15.96 6.63
N ARG A 6 -4.83 17.16 6.07
CA ARG A 6 -5.88 18.18 6.21
C ARG A 6 -7.22 17.75 5.59
N PHE A 7 -7.17 17.11 4.43
CA PHE A 7 -8.38 16.54 3.81
C PHE A 7 -9.02 15.47 4.72
N LEU A 8 -8.22 14.53 5.25
CA LEU A 8 -8.72 13.49 6.16
C LEU A 8 -9.36 14.08 7.42
N GLU A 9 -8.75 15.11 7.99
CA GLU A 9 -9.29 15.83 9.13
C GLU A 9 -10.67 16.43 8.81
N LEU A 10 -10.80 17.15 7.68
CA LEU A 10 -12.06 17.80 7.28
C LEU A 10 -13.17 16.78 6.99
N VAL A 11 -12.84 15.68 6.30
CA VAL A 11 -13.81 14.62 5.98
C VAL A 11 -14.31 13.90 7.24
N ASN A 12 -13.43 13.73 8.23
CA ASN A 12 -13.77 13.07 9.49
C ASN A 12 -14.44 14.02 10.52
N HIS A 13 -14.32 15.34 10.31
CA HIS A 13 -14.81 16.31 11.28
C HIS A 13 -16.34 16.22 11.47
N PRO A 14 -16.87 16.31 12.73
CA PRO A 14 -18.31 16.23 12.99
C PRO A 14 -19.12 17.30 12.25
N ASP A 15 -18.58 18.50 12.11
CA ASP A 15 -19.22 19.62 11.37
C ASP A 15 -18.92 19.57 9.87
N GLY A 16 -18.16 18.58 9.40
CA GLY A 16 -17.85 18.31 8.00
C GLY A 16 -18.70 17.16 7.45
N MET A 17 -18.07 16.23 6.74
CA MET A 17 -18.76 15.05 6.20
C MET A 17 -19.02 13.97 7.25
N ASN A 18 -18.37 14.04 8.40
CA ASN A 18 -18.49 13.10 9.51
C ASN A 18 -18.27 11.63 9.11
N ILE A 19 -17.32 11.38 8.18
CA ILE A 19 -16.97 10.04 7.74
C ILE A 19 -15.93 9.47 8.70
N GLY A 20 -16.28 8.38 9.39
CA GLY A 20 -15.36 7.70 10.30
C GLY A 20 -14.12 7.17 9.58
N MET A 21 -12.93 7.30 10.19
CA MET A 21 -11.64 6.90 9.59
C MET A 21 -11.62 5.43 9.11
N ARG A 22 -12.37 4.55 9.76
CA ARG A 22 -12.48 3.13 9.37
C ARG A 22 -13.17 2.90 8.02
N HIS A 23 -13.91 3.90 7.52
CA HIS A 23 -14.57 3.88 6.22
C HIS A 23 -13.75 4.54 5.11
N ILE A 24 -12.53 4.99 5.44
CA ILE A 24 -11.62 5.64 4.50
C ILE A 24 -10.52 4.66 4.13
N SER A 25 -10.27 4.52 2.84
CA SER A 25 -9.08 3.85 2.30
C SER A 25 -8.20 4.90 1.61
N LEU A 26 -6.94 4.93 1.98
CA LEU A 26 -5.93 5.80 1.35
C LEU A 26 -4.99 4.95 0.51
N SER A 27 -5.01 5.20 -0.81
CA SER A 27 -4.16 4.47 -1.75
C SER A 27 -2.83 5.19 -1.98
N THR A 28 -1.77 4.42 -2.13
CA THR A 28 -0.43 4.91 -2.48
C THR A 28 0.27 3.98 -3.46
N CYS A 29 1.01 4.54 -4.39
CA CYS A 29 1.92 3.78 -5.26
C CYS A 29 3.24 3.38 -4.59
N GLY A 30 3.44 3.74 -3.32
CA GLY A 30 4.65 3.38 -2.57
C GLY A 30 5.62 4.55 -2.34
N VAL A 31 5.09 5.74 -2.09
CA VAL A 31 5.89 6.90 -1.66
C VAL A 31 6.26 6.71 -0.19
N VAL A 32 7.42 6.10 0.06
CA VAL A 32 7.88 5.67 1.40
C VAL A 32 7.81 6.77 2.45
N PRO A 33 8.32 8.02 2.23
CA PRO A 33 8.19 9.08 3.23
C PRO A 33 6.75 9.44 3.56
N GLY A 34 5.82 9.23 2.60
CA GLY A 34 4.39 9.44 2.83
C GLY A 34 3.79 8.37 3.74
N ILE A 35 4.19 7.11 3.58
CA ILE A 35 3.76 6.00 4.45
C ILE A 35 4.27 6.21 5.87
N ASP A 36 5.55 6.56 6.03
CA ASP A 36 6.14 6.84 7.34
C ASP A 36 5.45 8.02 8.04
N ALA A 37 5.20 9.12 7.32
CA ALA A 37 4.47 10.28 7.86
C ALA A 37 3.03 9.94 8.26
N LEU A 38 2.36 9.05 7.51
CA LEU A 38 1.02 8.57 7.86
C LEU A 38 1.02 7.68 9.10
N ALA A 39 2.05 6.84 9.26
CA ALA A 39 2.22 5.97 10.42
C ALA A 39 2.28 6.77 11.73
N GLU A 40 2.94 7.95 11.72
CA GLU A 40 3.03 8.84 12.90
C GLU A 40 1.66 9.37 13.33
N GLN A 41 0.70 9.47 12.42
CA GLN A 41 -0.65 9.97 12.74
C GLN A 41 -1.54 8.93 13.42
N GLN A 42 -1.19 7.66 13.38
CA GLN A 42 -1.93 6.53 13.97
C GLN A 42 -3.43 6.52 13.64
N LEU A 43 -3.78 6.97 12.45
CA LEU A 43 -5.17 7.04 11.98
C LEU A 43 -5.74 5.63 11.76
N GLN A 44 -7.04 5.47 12.02
CA GLN A 44 -7.75 4.19 11.91
C GLN A 44 -8.26 3.90 10.49
N LEU A 45 -7.65 4.51 9.47
CA LEU A 45 -7.98 4.25 8.06
C LEU A 45 -7.34 2.94 7.54
N THR A 46 -7.75 2.51 6.35
CA THR A 46 -7.09 1.43 5.62
C THR A 46 -6.03 2.02 4.69
N LEU A 47 -4.80 1.55 4.81
CA LEU A 47 -3.76 1.86 3.83
C LEU A 47 -3.80 0.80 2.72
N SER A 48 -3.97 1.24 1.47
CA SER A 48 -3.90 0.41 0.27
C SER A 48 -2.64 0.75 -0.52
N VAL A 49 -1.82 -0.26 -0.79
CA VAL A 49 -0.54 -0.10 -1.48
C VAL A 49 -0.61 -0.77 -2.84
N SER A 50 -0.42 -0.02 -3.91
CA SER A 50 -0.25 -0.55 -5.26
C SER A 50 1.10 -1.25 -5.37
N LEU A 51 1.10 -2.56 -5.17
CA LEU A 51 2.31 -3.39 -5.17
C LEU A 51 2.69 -3.82 -6.59
N HIS A 52 1.81 -4.54 -7.24
CA HIS A 52 1.85 -5.07 -8.62
C HIS A 52 3.05 -5.95 -8.98
N ALA A 53 4.12 -5.96 -8.19
CA ALA A 53 5.22 -6.91 -8.28
C ALA A 53 6.01 -6.93 -6.95
N PRO A 54 6.48 -8.11 -6.50
CA PRO A 54 7.23 -8.24 -5.24
C PRO A 54 8.73 -8.08 -5.40
N ASP A 55 9.22 -8.07 -6.63
CA ASP A 55 10.63 -7.92 -6.99
C ASP A 55 10.89 -6.59 -7.68
N SER A 56 12.09 -6.05 -7.47
CA SER A 56 12.44 -4.69 -7.92
C SER A 56 12.55 -4.60 -9.45
N GLU A 57 13.00 -5.67 -10.12
CA GLU A 57 13.15 -5.70 -11.57
C GLU A 57 11.79 -5.56 -12.26
N THR A 58 10.85 -6.45 -11.96
CA THR A 58 9.50 -6.42 -12.52
C THR A 58 8.79 -5.12 -12.14
N ARG A 59 8.87 -4.73 -10.86
CA ARG A 59 8.21 -3.51 -10.38
C ARG A 59 8.73 -2.25 -11.06
N SER A 60 10.02 -2.13 -11.32
CA SER A 60 10.61 -0.97 -12.02
C SER A 60 10.12 -0.84 -13.47
N ARG A 61 9.73 -1.95 -14.10
CA ARG A 61 9.19 -1.95 -15.47
C ARG A 61 7.76 -1.43 -15.53
N ILE A 62 6.94 -1.72 -14.51
CA ILE A 62 5.51 -1.39 -14.50
C ILE A 62 5.18 -0.20 -13.59
N MET A 63 6.02 0.09 -12.61
CA MET A 63 5.82 1.14 -11.61
C MET A 63 7.07 2.04 -11.51
N PRO A 64 7.15 3.17 -12.24
CA PRO A 64 8.33 4.04 -12.24
C PRO A 64 8.75 4.55 -10.86
N VAL A 65 7.82 4.66 -9.90
CA VAL A 65 8.10 5.05 -8.50
C VAL A 65 9.10 4.11 -7.82
N ASN A 66 9.21 2.86 -8.28
CA ASN A 66 10.17 1.89 -7.75
C ASN A 66 11.64 2.34 -7.92
N ARG A 67 11.93 3.23 -8.87
CA ARG A 67 13.27 3.80 -9.06
C ARG A 67 13.67 4.76 -7.94
N ALA A 68 12.69 5.40 -7.31
CA ALA A 68 12.91 6.29 -6.16
C ALA A 68 12.81 5.55 -4.83
N TYR A 69 11.85 4.62 -4.74
CA TYR A 69 11.59 3.81 -3.55
C TYR A 69 11.37 2.37 -4.01
N ASP A 70 12.42 1.57 -3.95
CA ASP A 70 12.35 0.18 -4.38
C ASP A 70 11.41 -0.66 -3.49
N VAL A 71 11.10 -1.85 -3.95
CA VAL A 71 10.12 -2.71 -3.29
C VAL A 71 10.57 -3.15 -1.90
N GLU A 72 11.88 -3.26 -1.63
CA GLU A 72 12.40 -3.58 -0.30
C GLU A 72 12.11 -2.45 0.68
N LEU A 73 12.44 -1.21 0.31
CA LEU A 73 12.12 -0.02 1.11
C LEU A 73 10.61 0.13 1.33
N LEU A 74 9.81 -0.23 0.34
CA LEU A 74 8.35 -0.22 0.45
C LEU A 74 7.85 -1.23 1.49
N PHE A 75 8.32 -2.49 1.44
CA PHE A 75 7.94 -3.49 2.44
C PHE A 75 8.40 -3.10 3.84
N ASP A 76 9.62 -2.57 3.98
CA ASP A 76 10.12 -2.07 5.26
C ASP A 76 9.23 -0.95 5.83
N ALA A 77 8.79 -0.01 4.98
CA ALA A 77 7.87 1.04 5.38
C ALA A 77 6.50 0.49 5.78
N CYS A 78 6.00 -0.55 5.10
CA CYS A 78 4.76 -1.23 5.45
C CYS A 78 4.87 -1.94 6.80
N HIS A 79 5.98 -2.60 7.08
CA HIS A 79 6.23 -3.20 8.40
C HIS A 79 6.24 -2.15 9.51
N ARG A 80 6.97 -1.03 9.32
CA ARG A 80 6.96 0.08 10.29
C ARG A 80 5.57 0.67 10.49
N TYR A 81 4.79 0.82 9.40
CA TYR A 81 3.41 1.29 9.48
C TYR A 81 2.55 0.34 10.33
N PHE A 82 2.65 -0.96 10.08
CA PHE A 82 1.93 -1.96 10.87
C PHE A 82 2.34 -1.95 12.34
N GLU A 83 3.64 -1.92 12.64
CA GLU A 83 4.15 -1.87 14.02
C GLU A 83 3.61 -0.66 14.81
N LYS A 84 3.53 0.51 14.15
CA LYS A 84 3.04 1.74 14.79
C LYS A 84 1.53 1.80 14.94
N THR A 85 0.79 1.31 13.95
CA THR A 85 -0.66 1.50 13.88
C THR A 85 -1.47 0.28 14.29
N GLY A 86 -0.88 -0.92 14.26
CA GLY A 86 -1.58 -2.20 14.40
C GLY A 86 -2.58 -2.47 13.26
N ARG A 87 -2.58 -1.67 12.18
CA ARG A 87 -3.56 -1.73 11.10
C ARG A 87 -3.08 -2.64 9.98
N ARG A 88 -3.96 -3.55 9.55
CA ARG A 88 -3.74 -4.37 8.36
C ARG A 88 -3.63 -3.49 7.11
N ILE A 89 -2.68 -3.82 6.23
CA ILE A 89 -2.47 -3.16 4.94
C ILE A 89 -3.13 -4.00 3.84
N SER A 90 -3.74 -3.33 2.86
CA SER A 90 -4.20 -3.94 1.61
C SER A 90 -3.15 -3.72 0.53
N PHE A 91 -2.78 -4.78 -0.18
CA PHE A 91 -1.87 -4.73 -1.32
C PHE A 91 -2.65 -4.99 -2.61
N GLU A 92 -2.69 -4.02 -3.50
CA GLU A 92 -3.34 -4.16 -4.79
C GLU A 92 -2.35 -4.76 -5.79
N TYR A 93 -2.78 -5.80 -6.49
CA TYR A 93 -1.93 -6.57 -7.40
C TYR A 93 -2.67 -6.84 -8.71
N ALA A 94 -2.43 -6.02 -9.73
CA ALA A 94 -2.94 -6.24 -11.08
C ALA A 94 -2.18 -7.40 -11.72
N MET A 95 -2.89 -8.47 -12.07
CA MET A 95 -2.32 -9.68 -12.68
C MET A 95 -2.05 -9.44 -14.16
N ILE A 96 -0.79 -9.54 -14.57
CA ILE A 96 -0.33 -9.37 -15.95
C ILE A 96 0.28 -10.69 -16.39
N ASP A 97 -0.37 -11.35 -17.35
CA ASP A 97 0.04 -12.65 -17.87
C ASP A 97 1.52 -12.66 -18.31
N GLY A 98 2.26 -13.67 -17.86
CA GLY A 98 3.68 -13.86 -18.14
C GLY A 98 4.64 -12.78 -17.59
N VAL A 99 4.15 -11.83 -16.78
CA VAL A 99 4.96 -10.74 -16.23
C VAL A 99 5.08 -10.83 -14.71
N ASN A 100 3.96 -10.87 -14.00
CA ASN A 100 3.93 -10.84 -12.54
C ASN A 100 3.06 -11.94 -11.90
N ASP A 101 2.68 -12.96 -12.65
CA ASP A 101 1.80 -14.06 -12.26
C ASP A 101 2.54 -15.40 -12.03
N ASN A 102 3.86 -15.35 -11.83
CA ASN A 102 4.66 -16.54 -11.62
C ASN A 102 4.60 -17.01 -10.15
N ASP A 103 4.68 -18.35 -9.94
CA ASP A 103 4.64 -18.97 -8.60
C ASP A 103 5.72 -18.41 -7.66
N TRP A 104 6.95 -18.19 -8.16
CA TRP A 104 8.02 -17.64 -7.34
C TRP A 104 7.73 -16.23 -6.82
N GLN A 105 6.94 -15.44 -7.55
CA GLN A 105 6.49 -14.10 -7.12
C GLN A 105 5.48 -14.22 -5.98
N ALA A 106 4.56 -15.19 -6.06
CA ALA A 106 3.63 -15.49 -4.97
C ALA A 106 4.38 -15.92 -3.70
N ASP A 107 5.38 -16.80 -3.83
CA ASP A 107 6.24 -17.22 -2.73
C ASP A 107 7.00 -16.04 -2.11
N LEU A 108 7.49 -15.13 -2.95
CA LEU A 108 8.20 -13.93 -2.49
C LEU A 108 7.27 -12.99 -1.72
N ILE A 109 6.03 -12.78 -2.19
CA ILE A 109 5.01 -12.00 -1.45
C ILE A 109 4.75 -12.64 -0.09
N ALA A 110 4.50 -13.94 -0.04
CA ALA A 110 4.26 -14.66 1.20
C ALA A 110 5.42 -14.51 2.19
N LYS A 111 6.65 -14.56 1.70
CA LYS A 111 7.86 -14.34 2.50
C LYS A 111 7.95 -12.90 3.04
N LYS A 112 7.69 -11.91 2.18
CA LYS A 112 7.77 -10.48 2.52
C LYS A 112 6.70 -10.04 3.52
N LEU A 113 5.51 -10.64 3.47
CA LEU A 113 4.40 -10.35 4.38
C LEU A 113 4.48 -11.12 5.71
N ARG A 114 5.48 -11.96 5.90
CA ARG A 114 5.62 -12.75 7.14
C ARG A 114 5.73 -11.82 8.36
N GLY A 115 4.86 -12.07 9.34
CA GLY A 115 4.79 -11.27 10.57
C GLY A 115 4.00 -9.97 10.46
N MET A 116 3.50 -9.64 9.26
CA MET A 116 2.62 -8.49 9.04
C MET A 116 1.29 -8.95 8.43
N PRO A 117 0.16 -8.82 9.14
CA PRO A 117 -1.14 -9.13 8.56
C PRO A 117 -1.42 -8.21 7.37
N GLY A 118 -1.51 -8.80 6.19
CA GLY A 118 -1.82 -8.12 4.94
C GLY A 118 -2.98 -8.79 4.23
N HIS A 119 -3.59 -8.06 3.31
CA HIS A 119 -4.53 -8.58 2.33
C HIS A 119 -3.99 -8.28 0.94
N VAL A 120 -3.87 -9.30 0.10
CA VAL A 120 -3.49 -9.11 -1.30
C VAL A 120 -4.75 -9.22 -2.15
N ASN A 121 -5.12 -8.12 -2.78
CA ASN A 121 -6.25 -8.04 -3.69
C ASN A 121 -5.75 -8.28 -5.12
N LEU A 122 -6.13 -9.42 -5.71
CA LEU A 122 -5.77 -9.75 -7.09
C LEU A 122 -6.78 -9.12 -8.04
N ILE A 123 -6.30 -8.30 -8.96
CA ILE A 123 -7.12 -7.57 -9.92
C ILE A 123 -6.83 -8.13 -11.31
N PRO A 124 -7.76 -8.86 -11.94
CA PRO A 124 -7.59 -9.31 -13.31
C PRO A 124 -7.58 -8.10 -14.25
N LEU A 125 -6.66 -8.08 -15.21
CA LEU A 125 -6.70 -7.08 -16.27
C LEU A 125 -7.79 -7.46 -17.27
N ASN A 126 -8.60 -6.47 -17.65
CA ASN A 126 -9.54 -6.64 -18.75
C ASN A 126 -8.81 -6.49 -20.09
N ASP A 127 -9.22 -7.26 -21.06
CA ASP A 127 -8.81 -7.04 -22.46
C ASP A 127 -9.29 -5.66 -22.91
N VAL A 128 -8.38 -4.89 -23.52
CA VAL A 128 -8.64 -3.53 -24.02
C VAL A 128 -8.70 -3.60 -25.54
#